data_ea7fd7dad92d097defa24b995e5cce92
#
_entry.id   ea7fd7dad92d097defa24b995e5cce92
#
_cell.length_a   1.000
_cell.length_b   1.000
_cell.length_c   1.000
_cell.angle_alpha   90.00
_cell.angle_beta   90.00
_cell.angle_gamma   90.00
#
_symmetry.space_group_name_H-M   'P 1'
#
loop_
_entity.id
_entity.type
_entity.pdbx_description
1 polymer ?
#
loop_
_entity_poly.entity_id
_entity_poly.type
_entity_poly.pdbx_seq_one_letter_code
_entity_poly.pdbx_strand_id
1 'polypeptide(L)'
;DKTGTVTKGEPTLTDVIPAEGFKENDVLQLVGTAESQSEHPLAQAIVKGVKEKDITLQEVNDFEALPGYGIYAKINEQEVYVGTRKLMAEQNVTITNETEAMMEELEQDGKTAMLIAVANKLAGVIAVADTVKETSKEAISRMHQLGLEVIMLTGDNERTADAIAKQVEIDRVIAEVLPDQKSEQIKQLQAKWKKVAMVGDGINDAPALAMADIGMAVGTGTDIAIEAADITLMRGDLNSVADAVIMSQKTIRNIKENLFFAFIYNTIGIPIAALGFLAPWVAGAAMAFSSVSVVLNALRLQQVDLGK
;
A
#
# COMPACT_ATOMS: atom_id res chain seq x y z
N ASP A 1 1.68 0.90 -2.01
CA ASP A 1 2.09 -0.01 -0.94
C ASP A 1 1.15 -1.20 -0.82
N LYS A 2 1.61 -2.29 -0.17
CA LYS A 2 0.78 -3.49 0.11
C LYS A 2 0.02 -3.34 1.42
N THR A 3 0.77 -3.25 2.54
CA THR A 3 0.23 -3.32 3.90
C THR A 3 -0.59 -2.07 4.22
N GLY A 4 -1.83 -2.25 4.75
CA GLY A 4 -2.74 -1.13 5.04
C GLY A 4 -3.35 -0.46 3.80
N THR A 5 -2.80 -0.68 2.61
CA THR A 5 -3.23 -0.10 1.32
C THR A 5 -4.02 -1.13 0.49
N VAL A 6 -3.37 -2.16 -0.04
CA VAL A 6 -4.02 -3.28 -0.74
C VAL A 6 -4.66 -4.25 0.25
N THR A 7 -4.00 -4.47 1.37
CA THR A 7 -4.44 -5.32 2.48
C THR A 7 -5.00 -4.48 3.64
N LYS A 8 -5.59 -5.14 4.63
CA LYS A 8 -6.19 -4.47 5.80
C LYS A 8 -5.16 -3.81 6.72
N GLY A 9 -3.89 -4.26 6.67
CA GLY A 9 -2.84 -3.82 7.60
C GLY A 9 -3.02 -4.42 9.01
N GLU A 10 -3.82 -5.44 9.13
CA GLU A 10 -4.08 -6.17 10.36
C GLU A 10 -3.67 -7.64 10.20
N PRO A 11 -2.35 -7.92 10.17
CA PRO A 11 -1.87 -9.28 10.03
C PRO A 11 -2.33 -10.14 11.22
N THR A 12 -2.54 -11.42 10.97
CA THR A 12 -2.90 -12.41 11.97
C THR A 12 -2.01 -13.65 11.89
N LEU A 13 -1.68 -14.24 13.03
CA LEU A 13 -0.98 -15.53 13.09
C LEU A 13 -1.92 -16.63 12.59
N THR A 14 -1.57 -17.30 11.49
CA THR A 14 -2.44 -18.29 10.84
C THR A 14 -1.95 -19.72 11.02
N ASP A 15 -0.65 -19.95 10.99
CA ASP A 15 -0.09 -21.29 11.02
C ASP A 15 1.11 -21.37 11.99
N VAL A 16 1.22 -22.50 12.66
CA VAL A 16 2.34 -22.85 13.53
C VAL A 16 2.70 -24.31 13.27
N ILE A 17 3.88 -24.54 12.74
CA ILE A 17 4.38 -25.86 12.36
C ILE A 17 5.65 -26.16 13.15
N PRO A 18 5.56 -26.93 14.23
CA PRO A 18 6.74 -27.26 15.03
C PRO A 18 7.66 -28.21 14.29
N ALA A 19 8.97 -28.01 14.45
CA ALA A 19 10.00 -28.95 13.98
C ALA A 19 10.08 -30.18 14.89
N GLU A 20 10.79 -31.23 14.44
CA GLU A 20 10.96 -32.45 15.20
C GLU A 20 11.58 -32.15 16.58
N GLY A 21 10.94 -32.66 17.63
CA GLY A 21 11.33 -32.46 19.03
C GLY A 21 10.72 -31.25 19.72
N PHE A 22 9.96 -30.42 19.03
CA PHE A 22 9.23 -29.28 19.60
C PHE A 22 7.72 -29.51 19.56
N LYS A 23 6.99 -28.91 20.50
CA LYS A 23 5.51 -28.87 20.51
C LYS A 23 5.04 -27.50 20.06
N GLU A 24 3.82 -27.45 19.51
CA GLU A 24 3.20 -26.19 19.06
C GLU A 24 3.23 -25.09 20.14
N ASN A 25 2.87 -25.46 21.39
CA ASN A 25 2.87 -24.48 22.48
C ASN A 25 4.27 -23.97 22.84
N ASP A 26 5.30 -24.81 22.70
CA ASP A 26 6.68 -24.40 22.96
C ASP A 26 7.16 -23.40 21.90
N VAL A 27 6.84 -23.67 20.62
CA VAL A 27 7.13 -22.76 19.50
C VAL A 27 6.38 -21.44 19.66
N LEU A 28 5.11 -21.48 19.99
CA LEU A 28 4.29 -20.29 20.25
C LEU A 28 4.84 -19.44 21.40
N GLN A 29 5.21 -20.09 22.50
CA GLN A 29 5.79 -19.39 23.65
C GLN A 29 7.11 -18.71 23.28
N LEU A 30 7.99 -19.42 22.58
CA LEU A 30 9.30 -18.89 22.15
C LEU A 30 9.13 -17.70 21.21
N VAL A 31 8.31 -17.85 20.14
CA VAL A 31 8.14 -16.76 19.16
C VAL A 31 7.40 -15.58 19.74
N GLY A 32 6.33 -15.81 20.52
CA GLY A 32 5.60 -14.73 21.18
C GLY A 32 6.46 -13.97 22.18
N THR A 33 7.34 -14.67 22.91
CA THR A 33 8.29 -14.06 23.82
C THR A 33 9.34 -13.25 23.06
N ALA A 34 9.97 -13.83 22.02
CA ALA A 34 10.98 -13.16 21.22
C ALA A 34 10.44 -11.88 20.55
N GLU A 35 9.22 -11.94 19.98
CA GLU A 35 8.60 -10.81 19.28
C GLU A 35 7.95 -9.79 20.22
N SER A 36 7.89 -10.05 21.53
CA SER A 36 7.24 -9.15 22.51
C SER A 36 7.90 -7.77 22.62
N GLN A 37 9.17 -7.64 22.22
CA GLN A 37 9.93 -6.39 22.23
C GLN A 37 9.96 -5.70 20.86
N SER A 38 9.40 -6.33 19.82
CA SER A 38 9.38 -5.81 18.46
C SER A 38 8.16 -4.92 18.23
N GLU A 39 8.37 -3.75 17.62
CA GLU A 39 7.28 -2.84 17.21
C GLU A 39 6.73 -3.16 15.80
N HIS A 40 7.28 -4.18 15.14
CA HIS A 40 6.86 -4.53 13.78
C HIS A 40 5.42 -5.07 13.76
N PRO A 41 4.58 -4.72 12.76
CA PRO A 41 3.19 -5.20 12.68
C PRO A 41 3.04 -6.72 12.71
N LEU A 42 3.96 -7.46 12.08
CA LEU A 42 3.97 -8.92 12.13
C LEU A 42 4.23 -9.44 13.55
N ALA A 43 5.12 -8.81 14.29
CA ALA A 43 5.41 -9.15 15.69
C ALA A 43 4.16 -8.97 16.58
N GLN A 44 3.48 -7.85 16.41
CA GLN A 44 2.23 -7.58 17.15
C GLN A 44 1.17 -8.63 16.87
N ALA A 45 1.03 -9.07 15.62
CA ALA A 45 0.13 -10.13 15.20
C ALA A 45 0.47 -11.47 15.87
N ILE A 46 1.76 -11.83 15.90
CA ILE A 46 2.25 -13.05 16.55
C ILE A 46 1.96 -13.01 18.04
N VAL A 47 2.35 -11.92 18.72
CA VAL A 47 2.13 -11.75 20.17
C VAL A 47 0.64 -11.80 20.52
N LYS A 48 -0.21 -11.17 19.70
CA LYS A 48 -1.67 -11.22 19.87
C LYS A 48 -2.19 -12.66 19.73
N GLY A 49 -1.81 -13.36 18.65
CA GLY A 49 -2.24 -14.74 18.41
C GLY A 49 -1.77 -15.71 19.50
N VAL A 50 -0.58 -15.50 20.06
CA VAL A 50 -0.07 -16.28 21.20
C VAL A 50 -0.87 -16.03 22.47
N LYS A 51 -1.20 -14.75 22.76
CA LYS A 51 -2.02 -14.37 23.92
C LYS A 51 -3.46 -14.89 23.84
N GLU A 52 -4.05 -14.92 22.64
CA GLU A 52 -5.39 -15.48 22.41
C GLU A 52 -5.48 -17.01 22.70
N LYS A 53 -4.33 -17.70 22.70
CA LYS A 53 -4.22 -19.11 23.10
C LYS A 53 -3.86 -19.30 24.58
N ASP A 54 -3.96 -18.26 25.41
CA ASP A 54 -3.65 -18.26 26.84
C ASP A 54 -2.22 -18.71 27.18
N ILE A 55 -1.25 -18.49 26.25
CA ILE A 55 0.14 -18.83 26.47
C ILE A 55 0.85 -17.66 27.15
N THR A 56 1.47 -17.92 28.30
CA THR A 56 2.23 -16.93 29.05
C THR A 56 3.59 -16.69 28.41
N LEU A 57 3.88 -15.42 28.14
CA LEU A 57 5.20 -14.99 27.63
C LEU A 57 6.22 -15.01 28.77
N GLN A 58 7.49 -15.23 28.41
CA GLN A 58 8.62 -15.23 29.33
C GLN A 58 9.31 -13.86 29.33
N GLU A 59 10.37 -13.71 30.13
CA GLU A 59 11.19 -12.52 30.14
C GLU A 59 12.27 -12.61 29.04
N VAL A 60 12.46 -11.51 28.31
CA VAL A 60 13.50 -11.36 27.30
C VAL A 60 14.71 -10.69 27.96
N ASN A 61 15.87 -11.37 27.97
CA ASN A 61 17.08 -10.86 28.61
C ASN A 61 17.87 -9.94 27.65
N ASP A 62 17.80 -10.18 26.35
CA ASP A 62 18.45 -9.36 25.32
C ASP A 62 17.62 -9.42 24.03
N PHE A 63 17.60 -8.32 23.25
CA PHE A 63 16.81 -8.21 22.03
C PHE A 63 17.53 -7.34 21.00
N GLU A 64 17.57 -7.80 19.76
CA GLU A 64 18.10 -7.05 18.64
C GLU A 64 17.20 -7.24 17.40
N ALA A 65 16.74 -6.14 16.81
CA ALA A 65 16.11 -6.17 15.50
C ALA A 65 17.18 -6.21 14.41
N LEU A 66 17.06 -7.15 13.47
CA LEU A 66 17.96 -7.36 12.34
C LEU A 66 17.22 -6.95 11.05
N PRO A 67 17.36 -5.69 10.59
CA PRO A 67 16.58 -5.16 9.48
C PRO A 67 16.68 -6.00 8.21
N GLY A 68 15.53 -6.44 7.68
CA GLY A 68 15.45 -7.29 6.48
C GLY A 68 15.73 -8.77 6.70
N TYR A 69 16.14 -9.18 7.91
CA TYR A 69 16.45 -10.57 8.27
C TYR A 69 15.48 -11.14 9.30
N GLY A 70 15.11 -10.37 10.32
CA GLY A 70 14.27 -10.83 11.43
C GLY A 70 14.69 -10.22 12.75
N ILE A 71 14.66 -11.03 13.81
CA ILE A 71 15.07 -10.63 15.17
C ILE A 71 15.96 -11.68 15.83
N TYR A 72 16.76 -11.21 16.77
CA TYR A 72 17.45 -12.00 17.79
C TYR A 72 16.84 -11.70 19.15
N ALA A 73 16.69 -12.71 19.99
CA ALA A 73 16.32 -12.55 21.37
C ALA A 73 17.04 -13.58 22.25
N LYS A 74 17.32 -13.21 23.50
CA LYS A 74 17.86 -14.13 24.50
C LYS A 74 16.80 -14.43 25.55
N ILE A 75 16.39 -15.69 25.65
CA ILE A 75 15.31 -16.16 26.53
C ILE A 75 15.85 -17.32 27.36
N ASN A 76 15.86 -17.20 28.70
CA ASN A 76 16.40 -18.23 29.61
C ASN A 76 17.80 -18.70 29.20
N GLU A 77 18.71 -17.76 28.95
CA GLU A 77 20.09 -18.01 28.50
C GLU A 77 20.21 -18.71 27.11
N GLN A 78 19.12 -18.94 26.42
CA GLN A 78 19.12 -19.50 25.05
C GLN A 78 18.96 -18.40 24.00
N GLU A 79 19.74 -18.51 22.94
CA GLU A 79 19.61 -17.64 21.77
C GLU A 79 18.45 -18.12 20.91
N VAL A 80 17.55 -17.18 20.59
CA VAL A 80 16.37 -17.39 19.75
C VAL A 80 16.45 -16.46 18.56
N TYR A 81 16.32 -16.99 17.36
CA TYR A 81 16.26 -16.25 16.12
C TYR A 81 14.92 -16.47 15.46
N VAL A 82 14.25 -15.40 15.05
CA VAL A 82 12.99 -15.46 14.30
C VAL A 82 13.15 -14.64 13.02
N GLY A 83 12.92 -15.24 11.85
CA GLY A 83 13.05 -14.48 10.60
C GLY A 83 13.18 -15.31 9.34
N THR A 84 13.92 -14.75 8.39
CA THR A 84 14.05 -15.26 7.03
C THR A 84 15.00 -16.43 6.90
N ARG A 85 14.99 -17.10 5.73
CA ARG A 85 15.99 -18.11 5.34
C ARG A 85 17.42 -17.58 5.40
N LYS A 86 17.60 -16.29 5.05
CA LYS A 86 18.92 -15.62 5.08
C LYS A 86 19.46 -15.56 6.51
N LEU A 87 18.61 -15.19 7.48
CA LEU A 87 19.00 -15.19 8.90
C LEU A 87 19.42 -16.58 9.36
N MET A 88 18.65 -17.62 9.04
CA MET A 88 18.97 -18.99 9.43
C MET A 88 20.30 -19.46 8.83
N ALA A 89 20.59 -19.10 7.58
CA ALA A 89 21.87 -19.43 6.94
C ALA A 89 23.05 -18.74 7.63
N GLU A 90 22.93 -17.49 8.03
CA GLU A 90 23.98 -16.76 8.78
C GLU A 90 24.22 -17.35 10.16
N GLN A 91 23.19 -17.90 10.78
CA GLN A 91 23.28 -18.58 12.08
C GLN A 91 23.61 -20.08 11.97
N ASN A 92 23.95 -20.57 10.78
CA ASN A 92 24.28 -21.98 10.52
C ASN A 92 23.16 -22.96 10.92
N VAL A 93 21.89 -22.51 10.88
CA VAL A 93 20.74 -23.34 11.13
C VAL A 93 20.38 -24.11 9.85
N THR A 94 20.32 -25.42 9.93
CA THR A 94 19.98 -26.27 8.78
C THR A 94 18.45 -26.27 8.56
N ILE A 95 18.03 -25.89 7.34
CA ILE A 95 16.66 -25.99 6.88
C ILE A 95 16.56 -27.26 6.03
N THR A 96 15.60 -28.15 6.36
CA THR A 96 15.36 -29.37 5.57
C THR A 96 14.57 -29.06 4.29
N ASN A 97 14.67 -29.93 3.29
CA ASN A 97 13.85 -29.79 2.08
C ASN A 97 12.34 -29.83 2.36
N GLU A 98 11.93 -30.57 3.38
CA GLU A 98 10.54 -30.63 3.81
C GLU A 98 10.06 -29.29 4.39
N THR A 99 10.87 -28.68 5.27
CA THR A 99 10.60 -27.33 5.81
C THR A 99 10.53 -26.29 4.69
N GLU A 100 11.46 -26.36 3.72
CA GLU A 100 11.46 -25.45 2.57
C GLU A 100 10.18 -25.59 1.75
N ALA A 101 9.74 -26.82 1.45
CA ALA A 101 8.51 -27.07 0.74
C ALA A 101 7.26 -26.55 1.47
N MET A 102 7.19 -26.72 2.80
CA MET A 102 6.11 -26.14 3.62
C MET A 102 6.10 -24.61 3.58
N MET A 103 7.27 -23.98 3.68
CA MET A 103 7.36 -22.53 3.57
C MET A 103 6.89 -22.04 2.19
N GLU A 104 7.29 -22.73 1.11
CA GLU A 104 6.87 -22.39 -0.25
C GLU A 104 5.35 -22.51 -0.43
N GLU A 105 4.71 -23.52 0.16
CA GLU A 105 3.26 -23.68 0.14
C GLU A 105 2.55 -22.52 0.87
N LEU A 106 3.00 -22.18 2.07
CA LEU A 106 2.48 -21.03 2.82
C LEU A 106 2.64 -19.70 2.06
N GLU A 107 3.80 -19.50 1.42
CA GLU A 107 4.07 -18.31 0.62
C GLU A 107 3.19 -18.25 -0.65
N GLN A 108 2.93 -19.39 -1.31
CA GLN A 108 2.00 -19.48 -2.43
C GLN A 108 0.55 -19.16 -2.05
N ASP A 109 0.19 -19.38 -0.77
CA ASP A 109 -1.09 -18.97 -0.19
C ASP A 109 -1.14 -17.48 0.19
N GLY A 110 -0.08 -16.71 -0.11
CA GLY A 110 0.00 -15.27 0.20
C GLY A 110 0.35 -14.97 1.65
N LYS A 111 0.87 -15.95 2.40
CA LYS A 111 1.27 -15.79 3.80
C LYS A 111 2.76 -15.45 3.90
N THR A 112 3.13 -14.72 4.93
CA THR A 112 4.53 -14.47 5.27
C THR A 112 5.00 -15.57 6.22
N ALA A 113 5.82 -16.50 5.71
CA ALA A 113 6.39 -17.59 6.49
C ALA A 113 7.71 -17.16 7.13
N MET A 114 7.90 -17.49 8.41
CA MET A 114 9.10 -17.19 9.18
C MET A 114 9.58 -18.44 9.91
N LEU A 115 10.90 -18.57 10.01
CA LEU A 115 11.60 -19.65 10.70
C LEU A 115 11.92 -19.23 12.14
N ILE A 116 11.85 -20.17 13.04
CA ILE A 116 12.26 -20.00 14.44
C ILE A 116 13.38 -20.99 14.74
N ALA A 117 14.46 -20.47 15.26
CA ALA A 117 15.58 -21.29 15.71
C ALA A 117 15.93 -21.02 17.18
N VAL A 118 16.32 -22.04 17.90
CA VAL A 118 16.77 -21.99 19.30
C VAL A 118 18.09 -22.76 19.43
N ALA A 119 19.09 -22.15 20.01
CA ALA A 119 20.42 -22.75 20.18
C ALA A 119 20.93 -23.44 18.89
N ASN A 120 20.85 -22.74 17.77
CA ASN A 120 21.22 -23.15 16.41
C ASN A 120 20.45 -24.38 15.86
N LYS A 121 19.29 -24.71 16.42
CA LYS A 121 18.39 -25.74 15.91
C LYS A 121 17.07 -25.13 15.46
N LEU A 122 16.57 -25.60 14.33
CA LEU A 122 15.25 -25.22 13.87
C LEU A 122 14.20 -25.69 14.89
N ALA A 123 13.40 -24.77 15.41
CA ALA A 123 12.29 -25.04 16.34
C ALA A 123 10.94 -25.15 15.60
N GLY A 124 10.77 -24.46 14.48
CA GLY A 124 9.54 -24.52 13.69
C GLY A 124 9.44 -23.42 12.64
N VAL A 125 8.26 -23.43 12.01
CA VAL A 125 7.82 -22.38 11.05
C VAL A 125 6.53 -21.78 11.59
N ILE A 126 6.40 -20.47 11.47
CA ILE A 126 5.13 -19.78 11.66
C ILE A 126 4.75 -19.03 10.40
N ALA A 127 3.46 -18.81 10.20
CA ALA A 127 2.98 -17.95 9.13
C ALA A 127 2.00 -16.90 9.65
N VAL A 128 2.12 -15.73 9.07
CA VAL A 128 1.25 -14.59 9.32
C VAL A 128 0.65 -14.14 8.00
N ALA A 129 -0.65 -13.89 7.96
CA ALA A 129 -1.34 -13.41 6.78
C ALA A 129 -1.98 -12.04 7.05
N ASP A 130 -1.80 -11.14 6.09
CA ASP A 130 -2.53 -9.88 6.05
C ASP A 130 -3.60 -9.97 4.95
N THR A 131 -4.86 -9.87 5.37
CA THR A 131 -6.00 -10.10 4.49
C THR A 131 -6.15 -8.97 3.48
N VAL A 132 -6.32 -9.31 2.20
CA VAL A 132 -6.68 -8.37 1.15
C VAL A 132 -8.01 -7.69 1.47
N LYS A 133 -8.11 -6.37 1.26
CA LYS A 133 -9.39 -5.64 1.39
C LYS A 133 -10.37 -6.12 0.32
N GLU A 134 -11.62 -6.31 0.67
CA GLU A 134 -12.68 -6.80 -0.23
C GLU A 134 -12.82 -5.92 -1.49
N THR A 135 -12.56 -4.63 -1.36
CA THR A 135 -12.66 -3.63 -2.42
C THR A 135 -11.41 -3.52 -3.31
N SER A 136 -10.28 -4.14 -2.94
CA SER A 136 -9.00 -3.94 -3.64
C SER A 136 -9.03 -4.43 -5.08
N LYS A 137 -9.62 -5.59 -5.35
CA LYS A 137 -9.72 -6.13 -6.71
C LYS A 137 -10.57 -5.22 -7.61
N GLU A 138 -11.71 -4.76 -7.11
CA GLU A 138 -12.57 -3.82 -7.85
C GLU A 138 -11.85 -2.51 -8.13
N ALA A 139 -11.17 -1.94 -7.14
CA ALA A 139 -10.43 -0.71 -7.27
C ALA A 139 -9.31 -0.81 -8.32
N ILE A 140 -8.57 -1.91 -8.34
CA ILE A 140 -7.52 -2.17 -9.32
C ILE A 140 -8.12 -2.30 -10.73
N SER A 141 -9.23 -3.03 -10.88
CA SER A 141 -9.96 -3.11 -12.16
C SER A 141 -10.40 -1.74 -12.67
N ARG A 142 -10.90 -0.85 -11.78
CA ARG A 142 -11.25 0.53 -12.13
C ARG A 142 -10.03 1.35 -12.56
N MET A 143 -8.89 1.17 -11.92
CA MET A 143 -7.64 1.82 -12.33
C MET A 143 -7.18 1.36 -13.71
N HIS A 144 -7.30 0.06 -14.03
CA HIS A 144 -7.03 -0.47 -15.37
C HIS A 144 -7.97 0.15 -16.44
N GLN A 145 -9.26 0.32 -16.14
CA GLN A 145 -10.21 0.99 -17.04
C GLN A 145 -9.84 2.45 -17.30
N LEU A 146 -9.13 3.10 -16.39
CA LEU A 146 -8.58 4.44 -16.56
C LEU A 146 -7.24 4.46 -17.34
N GLY A 147 -6.74 3.30 -17.76
CA GLY A 147 -5.47 3.14 -18.48
C GLY A 147 -4.24 3.26 -17.59
N LEU A 148 -4.38 3.01 -16.28
CA LEU A 148 -3.29 3.02 -15.32
C LEU A 148 -2.67 1.62 -15.21
N GLU A 149 -1.35 1.53 -15.19
CA GLU A 149 -0.61 0.35 -14.75
C GLU A 149 -0.50 0.37 -13.24
N VAL A 150 -0.83 -0.76 -12.59
CA VAL A 150 -0.81 -0.89 -11.13
C VAL A 150 0.39 -1.72 -10.70
N ILE A 151 1.27 -1.13 -9.89
CA ILE A 151 2.48 -1.78 -9.39
C ILE A 151 2.40 -1.87 -7.87
N MET A 152 2.57 -3.07 -7.32
CA MET A 152 2.65 -3.27 -5.87
C MET A 152 4.11 -3.19 -5.41
N LEU A 153 4.36 -2.39 -4.37
CA LEU A 153 5.65 -2.22 -3.73
C LEU A 153 5.56 -2.78 -2.30
N THR A 154 6.41 -3.74 -1.94
CA THR A 154 6.34 -4.41 -0.64
C THR A 154 7.71 -4.89 -0.13
N GLY A 155 7.85 -5.00 1.20
CA GLY A 155 8.98 -5.65 1.84
C GLY A 155 8.87 -7.17 1.93
N ASP A 156 7.72 -7.76 1.56
CA ASP A 156 7.53 -9.22 1.57
C ASP A 156 8.42 -9.91 0.53
N ASN A 157 8.60 -11.22 0.70
CA ASN A 157 9.25 -12.04 -0.31
C ASN A 157 8.42 -12.10 -1.61
N GLU A 158 9.10 -12.39 -2.72
CA GLU A 158 8.51 -12.38 -4.06
C GLU A 158 7.30 -13.32 -4.19
N ARG A 159 7.35 -14.54 -3.61
CA ARG A 159 6.27 -15.53 -3.70
C ARG A 159 4.98 -15.04 -3.03
N THR A 160 5.09 -14.54 -1.79
CA THR A 160 3.95 -13.97 -1.05
C THR A 160 3.37 -12.76 -1.79
N ALA A 161 4.22 -11.89 -2.28
CA ALA A 161 3.82 -10.70 -3.01
C ALA A 161 3.12 -11.05 -4.34
N ASP A 162 3.65 -12.00 -5.09
CA ASP A 162 3.04 -12.50 -6.32
C ASP A 162 1.68 -13.16 -6.09
N ALA A 163 1.52 -13.93 -5.00
CA ALA A 163 0.25 -14.55 -4.64
C ALA A 163 -0.84 -13.50 -4.40
N ILE A 164 -0.52 -12.46 -3.63
CA ILE A 164 -1.44 -11.33 -3.39
C ILE A 164 -1.73 -10.57 -4.69
N ALA A 165 -0.70 -10.29 -5.51
CA ALA A 165 -0.87 -9.58 -6.77
C ALA A 165 -1.79 -10.31 -7.75
N LYS A 166 -1.66 -11.64 -7.86
CA LYS A 166 -2.54 -12.48 -8.69
C LYS A 166 -3.99 -12.46 -8.19
N GLN A 167 -4.20 -12.46 -6.87
CA GLN A 167 -5.55 -12.44 -6.30
C GLN A 167 -6.31 -11.17 -6.67
N VAL A 168 -5.63 -10.03 -6.75
CA VAL A 168 -6.23 -8.71 -7.03
C VAL A 168 -5.93 -8.18 -8.44
N GLU A 169 -5.26 -8.96 -9.28
CA GLU A 169 -4.94 -8.64 -10.69
C GLU A 169 -4.01 -7.43 -10.84
N ILE A 170 -3.00 -7.29 -9.96
CA ILE A 170 -1.94 -6.30 -10.08
C ILE A 170 -0.99 -6.67 -11.22
N ASP A 171 -0.56 -5.67 -12.02
CA ASP A 171 0.25 -5.88 -13.23
C ASP A 171 1.70 -6.28 -12.92
N ARG A 172 2.28 -5.67 -11.88
CA ARG A 172 3.68 -5.89 -11.49
C ARG A 172 3.89 -5.82 -9.99
N VAL A 173 4.88 -6.58 -9.53
CA VAL A 173 5.34 -6.58 -8.15
C VAL A 173 6.80 -6.11 -8.08
N ILE A 174 7.13 -5.33 -7.06
CA ILE A 174 8.49 -5.03 -6.62
C ILE A 174 8.55 -5.47 -5.15
N ALA A 175 9.09 -6.65 -4.94
CA ALA A 175 9.17 -7.32 -3.64
C ALA A 175 10.54 -7.08 -2.96
N GLU A 176 10.67 -7.51 -1.71
CA GLU A 176 11.91 -7.45 -0.91
C GLU A 176 12.51 -6.03 -0.78
N VAL A 177 11.67 -4.99 -0.79
CA VAL A 177 12.09 -3.60 -0.71
C VAL A 177 12.12 -3.13 0.75
N LEU A 178 13.29 -2.75 1.20
CA LEU A 178 13.44 -2.15 2.53
C LEU A 178 12.77 -0.76 2.60
N PRO A 179 12.31 -0.31 3.78
CA PRO A 179 11.61 0.95 3.93
C PRO A 179 12.36 2.17 3.36
N ASP A 180 13.66 2.24 3.58
CA ASP A 180 14.57 3.29 3.08
C ASP A 180 14.78 3.24 1.57
N GLN A 181 14.55 2.10 0.93
CA GLN A 181 14.69 1.90 -0.50
C GLN A 181 13.42 2.20 -1.31
N LYS A 182 12.26 2.34 -0.66
CA LYS A 182 10.98 2.62 -1.36
C LYS A 182 11.05 3.87 -2.22
N SER A 183 11.65 4.95 -1.72
CA SER A 183 11.82 6.20 -2.47
C SER A 183 12.69 6.04 -3.71
N GLU A 184 13.72 5.19 -3.65
CA GLU A 184 14.59 4.93 -4.81
C GLU A 184 13.84 4.12 -5.89
N GLN A 185 12.96 3.18 -5.49
CA GLN A 185 12.09 2.47 -6.45
C GLN A 185 11.15 3.44 -7.18
N ILE A 186 10.60 4.44 -6.49
CA ILE A 186 9.79 5.48 -7.13
C ILE A 186 10.61 6.25 -8.16
N LYS A 187 11.84 6.67 -7.87
CA LYS A 187 12.72 7.33 -8.85
C LYS A 187 13.00 6.48 -10.08
N GLN A 188 13.24 5.17 -9.87
CA GLN A 188 13.47 4.25 -10.99
C GLN A 188 12.21 4.08 -11.87
N LEU A 189 11.03 4.09 -11.27
CA LEU A 189 9.77 4.08 -12.00
C LEU A 189 9.57 5.39 -12.78
N GLN A 190 9.83 6.55 -12.17
CA GLN A 190 9.76 7.86 -12.84
C GLN A 190 10.73 7.96 -14.03
N ALA A 191 11.90 7.34 -13.95
CA ALA A 191 12.85 7.29 -15.06
C ALA A 191 12.34 6.50 -16.27
N LYS A 192 11.47 5.52 -16.05
CA LYS A 192 10.84 4.67 -17.10
C LYS A 192 9.49 5.21 -17.57
N TRP A 193 8.73 5.83 -16.69
CA TRP A 193 7.34 6.27 -16.87
C TRP A 193 7.23 7.79 -16.75
N LYS A 194 6.33 8.38 -17.49
CA LYS A 194 6.18 9.85 -17.49
C LYS A 194 5.66 10.41 -16.18
N LYS A 195 4.77 9.65 -15.48
CA LYS A 195 4.14 10.06 -14.25
C LYS A 195 3.91 8.85 -13.33
N VAL A 196 4.24 9.00 -12.06
CA VAL A 196 4.11 7.98 -11.01
C VAL A 196 3.31 8.56 -9.85
N ALA A 197 2.21 7.89 -9.49
CA ALA A 197 1.51 8.14 -8.23
C ALA A 197 1.92 7.07 -7.21
N MET A 198 2.22 7.47 -5.98
CA MET A 198 2.43 6.56 -4.85
C MET A 198 1.22 6.60 -3.94
N VAL A 199 0.74 5.42 -3.54
CA VAL A 199 -0.35 5.28 -2.57
C VAL A 199 0.16 4.50 -1.37
N GLY A 200 -0.01 5.04 -0.16
CA GLY A 200 0.50 4.43 1.07
C GLY A 200 -0.25 4.91 2.31
N ASP A 201 -0.02 4.27 3.45
CA ASP A 201 -0.70 4.56 4.72
C ASP A 201 0.26 4.77 5.90
N GLY A 202 1.52 4.35 5.79
CA GLY A 202 2.47 4.26 6.89
C GLY A 202 3.58 5.31 6.88
N ILE A 203 4.27 5.40 8.03
CA ILE A 203 5.48 6.22 8.21
C ILE A 203 6.56 5.80 7.20
N ASN A 204 6.66 4.50 6.92
CA ASN A 204 7.64 3.94 5.98
C ASN A 204 7.40 4.37 4.53
N ASP A 205 6.20 4.86 4.21
CA ASP A 205 5.82 5.31 2.87
C ASP A 205 6.05 6.81 2.67
N ALA A 206 6.17 7.60 3.74
CA ALA A 206 6.28 9.05 3.67
C ALA A 206 7.39 9.54 2.72
N PRO A 207 8.63 8.98 2.72
CA PRO A 207 9.65 9.35 1.76
C PRO A 207 9.29 9.02 0.30
N ALA A 208 8.56 7.91 0.07
CA ALA A 208 8.12 7.50 -1.26
C ALA A 208 6.93 8.34 -1.74
N LEU A 209 5.99 8.70 -0.85
CA LEU A 209 4.89 9.61 -1.12
C LEU A 209 5.41 10.98 -1.55
N ALA A 210 6.34 11.56 -0.79
CA ALA A 210 6.96 12.86 -1.11
C ALA A 210 7.82 12.83 -2.39
N MET A 211 8.35 11.65 -2.78
CA MET A 211 9.19 11.51 -3.97
C MET A 211 8.37 11.34 -5.25
N ALA A 212 7.18 10.79 -5.18
CA ALA A 212 6.32 10.55 -6.33
C ALA A 212 5.90 11.84 -7.03
N ASP A 213 5.44 11.77 -8.29
CA ASP A 213 4.81 12.92 -8.95
C ASP A 213 3.49 13.30 -8.28
N ILE A 214 2.82 12.34 -7.65
CA ILE A 214 1.62 12.53 -6.83
C ILE A 214 1.68 11.52 -5.68
N GLY A 215 1.77 12.01 -4.44
CA GLY A 215 1.62 11.21 -3.23
C GLY A 215 0.16 11.17 -2.79
N MET A 216 -0.38 9.99 -2.53
CA MET A 216 -1.74 9.79 -2.02
C MET A 216 -1.69 9.00 -0.71
N ALA A 217 -2.08 9.61 0.40
CA ALA A 217 -2.19 8.92 1.68
C ALA A 217 -3.60 8.37 1.88
N VAL A 218 -3.70 7.12 2.34
CA VAL A 218 -4.97 6.52 2.75
C VAL A 218 -5.42 7.15 4.06
N GLY A 219 -6.69 7.55 4.17
CA GLY A 219 -7.20 8.35 5.30
C GLY A 219 -7.15 7.68 6.67
N THR A 220 -6.90 6.36 6.73
CA THR A 220 -6.59 5.60 7.95
C THR A 220 -5.09 5.56 8.27
N GLY A 221 -4.26 6.18 7.42
CA GLY A 221 -2.82 6.21 7.57
C GLY A 221 -2.34 7.10 8.72
N THR A 222 -1.03 7.05 8.96
CA THR A 222 -0.40 7.87 10.00
C THR A 222 -0.39 9.35 9.62
N ASP A 223 -0.38 10.24 10.63
CA ASP A 223 -0.29 11.70 10.42
C ASP A 223 0.91 12.08 9.54
N ILE A 224 2.04 11.37 9.69
CA ILE A 224 3.26 11.60 8.90
C ILE A 224 3.03 11.27 7.42
N ALA A 225 2.34 10.18 7.10
CA ALA A 225 2.01 9.84 5.72
C ALA A 225 1.04 10.86 5.11
N ILE A 226 0.06 11.31 5.89
CA ILE A 226 -0.92 12.34 5.48
C ILE A 226 -0.21 13.67 5.20
N GLU A 227 0.75 14.07 6.04
CA GLU A 227 1.51 15.31 5.85
C GLU A 227 2.46 15.26 4.64
N ALA A 228 2.99 14.07 4.32
CA ALA A 228 3.88 13.86 3.18
C ALA A 228 3.16 13.75 1.83
N ALA A 229 1.84 13.57 1.82
CA ALA A 229 1.07 13.33 0.60
C ALA A 229 0.45 14.60 0.01
N ASP A 230 0.31 14.65 -1.32
CA ASP A 230 -0.40 15.72 -2.03
C ASP A 230 -1.93 15.59 -1.87
N ILE A 231 -2.42 14.36 -1.72
CA ILE A 231 -3.84 14.03 -1.64
C ILE A 231 -4.08 13.09 -0.47
N THR A 232 -5.03 13.43 0.40
CA THR A 232 -5.51 12.53 1.45
C THR A 232 -6.83 11.89 1.03
N LEU A 233 -6.83 10.56 0.94
CA LEU A 233 -8.00 9.76 0.60
C LEU A 233 -8.79 9.48 1.89
N MET A 234 -9.89 10.19 2.12
CA MET A 234 -10.66 10.14 3.37
C MET A 234 -11.27 8.76 3.66
N ARG A 235 -11.48 7.93 2.65
CA ARG A 235 -11.89 6.54 2.83
C ARG A 235 -10.66 5.65 2.85
N GLY A 236 -10.68 4.61 3.68
CA GLY A 236 -9.60 3.64 3.81
C GLY A 236 -9.52 2.61 2.67
N ASP A 237 -10.04 2.92 1.48
CA ASP A 237 -10.08 2.00 0.35
C ASP A 237 -9.46 2.58 -0.94
N LEU A 238 -8.94 1.69 -1.78
CA LEU A 238 -8.29 2.02 -3.04
C LEU A 238 -9.26 2.56 -4.12
N ASN A 239 -10.59 2.38 -3.97
CA ASN A 239 -11.57 2.98 -4.89
C ASN A 239 -11.45 4.50 -4.89
N SER A 240 -11.06 5.08 -3.76
CA SER A 240 -10.83 6.52 -3.64
C SER A 240 -9.71 7.03 -4.56
N VAL A 241 -8.74 6.18 -4.93
CA VAL A 241 -7.71 6.52 -5.93
C VAL A 241 -8.33 6.69 -7.31
N ALA A 242 -9.14 5.73 -7.75
CA ALA A 242 -9.87 5.83 -9.02
C ALA A 242 -10.82 7.04 -9.03
N ASP A 243 -11.53 7.27 -7.92
CA ASP A 243 -12.41 8.44 -7.74
C ASP A 243 -11.63 9.76 -7.89
N ALA A 244 -10.43 9.87 -7.28
CA ALA A 244 -9.57 11.06 -7.38
C ALA A 244 -9.11 11.31 -8.82
N VAL A 245 -8.71 10.26 -9.54
CA VAL A 245 -8.29 10.36 -10.95
C VAL A 245 -9.46 10.79 -11.83
N ILE A 246 -10.64 10.18 -11.67
CA ILE A 246 -11.85 10.55 -12.42
C ILE A 246 -12.23 12.01 -12.14
N MET A 247 -12.23 12.42 -10.87
CA MET A 247 -12.56 13.79 -10.48
C MET A 247 -11.58 14.80 -11.08
N SER A 248 -10.28 14.50 -11.05
CA SER A 248 -9.24 15.34 -11.67
C SER A 248 -9.48 15.50 -13.17
N GLN A 249 -9.73 14.41 -13.90
CA GLN A 249 -10.02 14.45 -15.35
C GLN A 249 -11.26 15.26 -15.65
N LYS A 250 -12.35 15.08 -14.90
CA LYS A 250 -13.60 15.81 -15.06
C LYS A 250 -13.43 17.30 -14.75
N THR A 251 -12.66 17.63 -13.71
CA THR A 251 -12.33 19.02 -13.35
C THR A 251 -11.56 19.72 -14.45
N ILE A 252 -10.49 19.12 -14.97
CA ILE A 252 -9.70 19.68 -16.06
C ILE A 252 -10.55 19.88 -17.33
N ARG A 253 -11.41 18.90 -17.63
CA ARG A 253 -12.36 19.03 -18.75
C ARG A 253 -13.31 20.21 -18.55
N ASN A 254 -13.89 20.34 -17.37
CA ASN A 254 -14.80 21.42 -17.02
C ASN A 254 -14.12 22.79 -17.10
N ILE A 255 -12.85 22.89 -16.65
CA ILE A 255 -12.05 24.11 -16.79
C ILE A 255 -11.86 24.48 -18.28
N LYS A 256 -11.52 23.50 -19.13
CA LYS A 256 -11.36 23.74 -20.59
C LYS A 256 -12.67 24.18 -21.23
N GLU A 257 -13.80 23.57 -20.87
CA GLU A 257 -15.12 23.96 -21.35
C GLU A 257 -15.50 25.38 -20.87
N ASN A 258 -15.20 25.74 -19.63
CA ASN A 258 -15.42 27.07 -19.09
C ASN A 258 -14.59 28.13 -19.84
N LEU A 259 -13.33 27.86 -20.11
CA LEU A 259 -12.48 28.73 -20.91
C LEU A 259 -13.03 28.88 -22.33
N PHE A 260 -13.48 27.80 -22.94
CA PHE A 260 -14.13 27.87 -24.26
C PHE A 260 -15.34 28.80 -24.24
N PHE A 261 -16.27 28.65 -23.27
CA PHE A 261 -17.43 29.54 -23.14
C PHE A 261 -17.03 30.98 -22.86
N ALA A 262 -15.98 31.21 -22.07
CA ALA A 262 -15.49 32.57 -21.78
C ALA A 262 -14.91 33.27 -23.02
N PHE A 263 -14.24 32.53 -23.90
CA PHE A 263 -13.56 33.11 -25.07
C PHE A 263 -14.42 33.16 -26.32
N ILE A 264 -15.32 32.18 -26.54
CA ILE A 264 -16.06 32.05 -27.81
C ILE A 264 -16.92 33.31 -28.12
N TYR A 265 -17.59 33.84 -27.11
CA TYR A 265 -18.40 35.04 -27.26
C TYR A 265 -17.57 36.27 -27.67
N ASN A 266 -16.37 36.41 -27.10
CA ASN A 266 -15.46 37.48 -27.43
C ASN A 266 -14.82 37.28 -28.84
N THR A 267 -14.41 36.06 -29.15
CA THR A 267 -13.82 35.69 -30.43
C THR A 267 -14.75 35.97 -31.62
N ILE A 268 -16.04 35.75 -31.42
CA ILE A 268 -17.11 36.04 -32.42
C ILE A 268 -17.49 37.54 -32.38
N GLY A 269 -17.69 38.10 -31.18
CA GLY A 269 -18.19 39.44 -30.98
C GLY A 269 -17.26 40.55 -31.44
N ILE A 270 -15.94 40.39 -31.21
CA ILE A 270 -14.96 41.43 -31.58
C ILE A 270 -14.90 41.68 -33.09
N PRO A 271 -14.80 40.68 -34.00
CA PRO A 271 -14.90 40.92 -35.44
C PRO A 271 -16.22 41.52 -35.88
N ILE A 272 -17.35 41.09 -35.32
CA ILE A 272 -18.68 41.64 -35.65
C ILE A 272 -18.75 43.13 -35.24
N ALA A 273 -18.22 43.48 -34.07
CA ALA A 273 -18.14 44.86 -33.59
C ALA A 273 -17.22 45.72 -34.50
N ALA A 274 -16.09 45.18 -34.90
CA ALA A 274 -15.14 45.87 -35.79
C ALA A 274 -15.75 46.20 -37.18
N LEU A 275 -16.66 45.36 -37.65
CA LEU A 275 -17.44 45.57 -38.88
C LEU A 275 -18.64 46.50 -38.70
N GLY A 276 -18.88 47.00 -37.48
CA GLY A 276 -19.98 47.91 -37.20
C GLY A 276 -21.36 47.25 -37.04
N PHE A 277 -21.43 45.92 -37.00
CA PHE A 277 -22.69 45.17 -36.92
C PHE A 277 -23.13 44.85 -35.48
N LEU A 278 -22.39 45.27 -34.42
CA LEU A 278 -22.72 44.96 -33.05
C LEU A 278 -23.42 46.13 -32.36
N ALA A 279 -24.70 45.99 -32.11
CA ALA A 279 -25.44 46.95 -31.27
C ALA A 279 -25.03 46.78 -29.76
N PRO A 280 -24.94 47.88 -28.98
CA PRO A 280 -24.50 47.82 -27.58
C PRO A 280 -25.25 46.85 -26.69
N TRP A 281 -26.58 46.72 -26.86
CA TRP A 281 -27.37 45.77 -26.08
C TRP A 281 -27.07 44.31 -26.42
N VAL A 282 -26.69 43.99 -27.67
CA VAL A 282 -26.26 42.66 -28.10
C VAL A 282 -24.96 42.30 -27.43
N ALA A 283 -24.02 43.25 -27.34
CA ALA A 283 -22.76 43.01 -26.60
C ALA A 283 -22.99 42.72 -25.11
N GLY A 284 -23.87 43.49 -24.45
CA GLY A 284 -24.26 43.27 -23.07
C GLY A 284 -24.94 41.93 -22.85
N ALA A 285 -25.84 41.52 -23.73
CA ALA A 285 -26.48 40.23 -23.70
C ALA A 285 -25.46 39.07 -23.87
N ALA A 286 -24.54 39.16 -24.85
CA ALA A 286 -23.51 38.18 -25.09
C ALA A 286 -22.59 38.00 -23.86
N MET A 287 -22.21 39.07 -23.18
CA MET A 287 -21.41 39.00 -21.94
C MET A 287 -22.20 38.32 -20.79
N ALA A 288 -23.50 38.63 -20.66
CA ALA A 288 -24.35 37.98 -19.65
C ALA A 288 -24.48 36.47 -19.93
N PHE A 289 -24.74 36.08 -21.19
CA PHE A 289 -24.82 34.67 -21.57
C PHE A 289 -23.49 33.95 -21.38
N SER A 290 -22.33 34.58 -21.65
CA SER A 290 -21.03 34.03 -21.39
C SER A 290 -20.89 33.66 -19.90
N SER A 291 -21.18 34.60 -19.01
CA SER A 291 -21.08 34.38 -17.55
C SER A 291 -22.05 33.27 -17.07
N VAL A 292 -23.30 33.30 -17.55
CA VAL A 292 -24.29 32.25 -17.20
C VAL A 292 -23.85 30.88 -17.70
N SER A 293 -23.31 30.77 -18.91
CA SER A 293 -22.82 29.52 -19.48
C SER A 293 -21.70 28.92 -18.64
N VAL A 294 -20.73 29.75 -18.21
CA VAL A 294 -19.61 29.32 -17.34
C VAL A 294 -20.12 28.82 -16.01
N VAL A 295 -21.05 29.55 -15.35
CA VAL A 295 -21.60 29.14 -14.05
C VAL A 295 -22.39 27.84 -14.18
N LEU A 296 -23.26 27.71 -15.18
CA LEU A 296 -24.05 26.50 -15.39
C LEU A 296 -23.15 25.29 -15.69
N ASN A 297 -22.10 25.47 -16.48
CA ASN A 297 -21.16 24.41 -16.75
C ASN A 297 -20.35 24.02 -15.49
N ALA A 298 -19.93 24.99 -14.67
CA ALA A 298 -19.23 24.74 -13.42
C ALA A 298 -20.12 23.93 -12.43
N LEU A 299 -21.41 24.23 -12.35
CA LEU A 299 -22.36 23.50 -11.50
C LEU A 299 -22.54 22.03 -11.90
N ARG A 300 -22.31 21.67 -13.16
CA ARG A 300 -22.34 20.26 -13.61
C ARG A 300 -21.30 19.40 -12.92
N LEU A 301 -20.19 19.98 -12.42
CA LEU A 301 -19.18 19.25 -11.68
C LEU A 301 -19.71 18.67 -10.36
N GLN A 302 -20.74 19.28 -9.76
CA GLN A 302 -21.38 18.76 -8.54
C GLN A 302 -22.18 17.47 -8.78
N GLN A 303 -22.52 17.16 -10.03
CA GLN A 303 -23.32 16.00 -10.43
C GLN A 303 -22.48 14.92 -11.10
N VAL A 304 -21.16 14.94 -10.87
CA VAL A 304 -20.25 13.95 -11.46
C VAL A 304 -20.54 12.58 -10.87
N ASP A 305 -20.91 11.66 -11.74
CA ASP A 305 -20.95 10.24 -11.41
C ASP A 305 -19.51 9.69 -11.39
N LEU A 306 -19.11 9.12 -10.26
CA LEU A 306 -17.82 8.49 -10.04
C LEU A 306 -17.80 6.99 -10.42
N GLY A 307 -18.89 6.49 -11.01
CA GLY A 307 -19.00 5.12 -11.49
C GLY A 307 -19.16 4.10 -10.36
N LYS A 308 -20.01 4.42 -9.39
CA LYS A 308 -20.39 3.49 -8.31
C LYS A 308 -21.43 2.51 -8.80
#